data_0d32fbc5261112054c3a6bf66a01081d
#
_entry.id   0d32fbc5261112054c3a6bf66a01081d
#
_cell.length_a   1.000
_cell.length_b   1.000
_cell.length_c   1.000
_cell.angle_alpha   90.00
_cell.angle_beta   90.00
_cell.angle_gamma   90.00
#
_symmetry.space_group_name_H-M   'P 1'
#
loop_
_entity.id
_entity.type
_entity.pdbx_description
1 polymer ?
#
loop_
_entity_poly.entity_id
_entity_poly.type
_entity_poly.pdbx_seq_one_letter_code
_entity_poly.pdbx_strand_id
1 'polypeptide(L)'
;MDIRDRRLKARLSKWSTCSVETKRGLVKPRKVIMLKRFLSYYKPQMGLFVADTVCALVLAAIDLAFPIILRNLTGGLFTQGQAAIMQALGMIAVGLVLMYAVRCACRYFVSYWGHVMGARMESKMREDLFDQYERFSFAYFDRNSSGDMMSRVVNDLFDICEAAHHVPEWIIICGIEIIGSFVILFTIAPVLALAMAVVTAAFAVVMFWQNMRMREVFSDNRKKISGINAQLQDSLAGMRVVKSFANEETERAKFRASNDRYLSSKENMYHAMGVYTATYGLLSGVLYVIVVLLGGWLVAQGQLQAVDMATFALYISLFCTPLETLVNSAETYQKAIAGFKRMDEVLSTAPDIQDKPGATDLQVTAGAVEYHGVCFNYEDVELGEGYADERPVIDHMDLSIKPGQTIALVGPSGGGKSTTCSLLPRSPTTVS
;
A
#
# COMPACT_ATOMS: atom_id res chain seq x y z
N MET A 1 -6.20 -9.49 56.14
CA MET A 1 -4.84 -9.09 55.77
C MET A 1 -3.93 -10.20 56.21
N ASP A 2 -3.30 -11.11 55.52
CA ASP A 2 -3.22 -11.17 54.09
C ASP A 2 -2.28 -12.32 53.71
N ILE A 3 -2.82 -13.48 53.40
CA ILE A 3 -2.05 -14.65 52.89
C ILE A 3 -1.98 -14.60 51.33
N ARG A 4 -2.92 -13.87 50.68
CA ARG A 4 -2.93 -13.69 49.22
C ARG A 4 -1.80 -12.79 48.69
N ASP A 5 -1.47 -11.74 49.45
CA ASP A 5 -0.46 -10.74 48.98
C ASP A 5 1.02 -11.27 49.05
N ARG A 6 1.30 -12.23 49.92
CA ARG A 6 2.62 -12.84 50.00
C ARG A 6 2.87 -13.83 48.83
N ARG A 7 1.84 -14.50 48.35
CA ARG A 7 1.98 -15.41 47.20
C ARG A 7 2.13 -14.69 45.86
N LEU A 8 1.49 -13.52 45.74
CA LEU A 8 1.65 -12.68 44.53
C LEU A 8 3.05 -12.06 44.43
N LYS A 9 3.62 -11.57 45.55
CA LYS A 9 4.99 -11.04 45.60
C LYS A 9 6.05 -12.10 45.37
N ALA A 10 5.87 -13.34 45.87
CA ALA A 10 6.79 -14.44 45.61
C ALA A 10 6.74 -14.94 44.14
N ARG A 11 5.61 -14.81 43.46
CA ARG A 11 5.52 -15.11 41.99
C ARG A 11 6.18 -14.01 41.16
N LEU A 12 6.02 -12.75 41.50
CA LEU A 12 6.65 -11.64 40.77
C LEU A 12 8.19 -11.59 40.95
N SER A 13 8.70 -12.08 42.06
CA SER A 13 10.17 -12.14 42.28
C SER A 13 10.85 -13.29 41.52
N LYS A 14 10.13 -14.33 41.13
CA LYS A 14 10.67 -15.41 40.27
C LYS A 14 10.75 -15.05 38.78
N TRP A 15 10.03 -14.02 38.36
CA TRP A 15 10.07 -13.53 36.97
C TRP A 15 11.13 -12.45 36.72
N SER A 16 11.73 -11.90 37.80
CA SER A 16 12.75 -10.84 37.68
C SER A 16 14.21 -11.34 37.59
N THR A 17 14.46 -12.65 37.58
CA THR A 17 15.80 -13.20 37.51
C THR A 17 16.10 -14.03 36.25
N CYS A 18 15.19 -14.05 35.26
CA CYS A 18 15.58 -14.49 33.92
C CYS A 18 16.03 -13.26 33.12
N SER A 19 17.19 -12.71 33.47
CA SER A 19 17.92 -11.79 32.62
C SER A 19 18.35 -12.55 31.37
N VAL A 20 17.55 -12.42 30.32
CA VAL A 20 18.00 -12.71 28.96
C VAL A 20 19.16 -11.77 28.71
N GLU A 21 20.39 -12.29 28.76
CA GLU A 21 21.56 -11.64 28.20
C GLU A 21 21.30 -11.41 26.70
N THR A 22 20.67 -10.30 26.41
CA THR A 22 20.62 -9.75 25.06
C THR A 22 22.05 -9.42 24.67
N LYS A 23 22.70 -10.32 23.95
CA LYS A 23 23.86 -9.96 23.15
C LYS A 23 23.51 -8.70 22.38
N ARG A 24 24.03 -7.54 22.82
CA ARG A 24 24.01 -6.27 22.11
C ARG A 24 24.88 -6.38 20.85
N GLY A 25 24.49 -7.22 19.90
CA GLY A 25 24.82 -7.03 18.52
C GLY A 25 23.94 -5.87 18.03
N LEU A 26 24.51 -4.93 17.32
CA LEU A 26 23.83 -3.79 16.65
C LEU A 26 22.58 -4.30 15.91
N VAL A 27 21.45 -4.34 16.59
CA VAL A 27 20.16 -4.65 15.98
C VAL A 27 19.85 -3.47 15.06
N LYS A 28 20.04 -3.64 13.76
CA LYS A 28 19.65 -2.65 12.76
C LYS A 28 18.19 -2.33 13.00
N PRO A 29 17.78 -1.05 13.00
CA PRO A 29 16.40 -0.69 13.25
C PRO A 29 15.51 -1.44 12.24
N ARG A 30 14.42 -2.05 12.70
CA ARG A 30 13.47 -2.87 11.91
C ARG A 30 13.11 -2.24 10.55
N LYS A 31 13.00 -0.92 10.50
CA LYS A 31 12.79 -0.14 9.25
C LYS A 31 13.88 -0.35 8.20
N VAL A 32 15.16 -0.48 8.60
CA VAL A 32 16.28 -0.68 7.65
C VAL A 32 16.26 -2.09 7.07
N ILE A 33 15.88 -3.08 7.86
CA ILE A 33 15.74 -4.47 7.39
C ILE A 33 14.59 -4.56 6.40
N MET A 34 13.45 -3.97 6.73
CA MET A 34 12.27 -3.88 5.88
C MET A 34 12.58 -3.23 4.54
N LEU A 35 13.26 -2.07 4.53
CA LEU A 35 13.66 -1.38 3.29
C LEU A 35 14.62 -2.22 2.45
N LYS A 36 15.59 -2.90 3.07
CA LYS A 36 16.50 -3.79 2.34
C LYS A 36 15.78 -4.96 1.69
N ARG A 37 14.81 -5.56 2.37
CA ARG A 37 13.97 -6.62 1.81
C ARG A 37 13.17 -6.10 0.61
N PHE A 38 12.55 -4.94 0.74
CA PHE A 38 11.84 -4.31 -0.38
C PHE A 38 12.74 -4.08 -1.59
N LEU A 39 13.90 -3.46 -1.37
CA LEU A 39 14.87 -3.21 -2.45
C LEU A 39 15.45 -4.49 -3.07
N SER A 40 15.41 -5.63 -2.35
CA SER A 40 15.89 -6.90 -2.91
C SER A 40 15.01 -7.41 -4.06
N TYR A 41 13.72 -7.07 -4.08
CA TYR A 41 12.80 -7.45 -5.17
C TYR A 41 13.06 -6.69 -6.47
N TYR A 42 13.72 -5.52 -6.41
CA TYR A 42 14.15 -4.82 -7.63
C TYR A 42 15.36 -5.44 -8.31
N LYS A 43 16.23 -6.15 -7.56
CA LYS A 43 17.48 -6.69 -8.11
C LYS A 43 17.29 -7.50 -9.38
N PRO A 44 16.33 -8.45 -9.47
CA PRO A 44 16.12 -9.23 -10.70
C PRO A 44 15.57 -8.39 -11.86
N GLN A 45 14.95 -7.26 -11.57
CA GLN A 45 14.29 -6.39 -12.53
C GLN A 45 15.05 -5.06 -12.76
N MET A 46 16.29 -4.94 -12.26
CA MET A 46 17.06 -3.69 -12.30
C MET A 46 17.24 -3.15 -13.72
N GLY A 47 17.39 -4.02 -14.71
CA GLY A 47 17.49 -3.60 -16.12
C GLY A 47 16.23 -2.89 -16.61
N LEU A 48 15.04 -3.43 -16.28
CA LEU A 48 13.76 -2.79 -16.61
C LEU A 48 13.56 -1.49 -15.83
N PHE A 49 13.91 -1.47 -14.56
CA PHE A 49 13.80 -0.26 -13.72
C PHE A 49 14.67 0.90 -14.26
N VAL A 50 15.92 0.61 -14.67
CA VAL A 50 16.80 1.62 -15.27
C VAL A 50 16.26 2.09 -16.61
N ALA A 51 15.81 1.18 -17.49
CA ALA A 51 15.24 1.56 -18.77
C ALA A 51 13.96 2.38 -18.62
N ASP A 52 13.09 2.04 -17.68
CA ASP A 52 11.89 2.79 -17.32
C ASP A 52 12.24 4.20 -16.84
N THR A 53 13.20 4.32 -15.91
CA THR A 53 13.72 5.59 -15.43
C THR A 53 14.29 6.46 -16.58
N VAL A 54 15.04 5.87 -17.52
CA VAL A 54 15.58 6.60 -18.69
C VAL A 54 14.43 7.07 -19.59
N CYS A 55 13.44 6.24 -19.85
CA CYS A 55 12.26 6.65 -20.62
C CYS A 55 11.48 7.77 -19.91
N ALA A 56 11.33 7.70 -18.60
CA ALA A 56 10.70 8.75 -17.79
C ALA A 56 11.46 10.09 -17.89
N LEU A 57 12.79 10.05 -17.83
CA LEU A 57 13.65 11.22 -18.04
C LEU A 57 13.48 11.83 -19.43
N VAL A 58 13.43 11.00 -20.47
CA VAL A 58 13.22 11.44 -21.86
C VAL A 58 11.83 12.08 -22.01
N LEU A 59 10.79 11.49 -21.42
CA LEU A 59 9.43 12.07 -21.41
C LEU A 59 9.43 13.48 -20.79
N ALA A 60 9.96 13.63 -19.59
CA ALA A 60 10.04 14.92 -18.91
C ALA A 60 10.87 15.95 -19.69
N ALA A 61 11.99 15.52 -20.31
CA ALA A 61 12.81 16.39 -21.14
C ALA A 61 12.05 16.87 -22.39
N ILE A 62 11.30 16.01 -23.07
CA ILE A 62 10.48 16.37 -24.23
C ILE A 62 9.37 17.33 -23.82
N ASP A 63 8.68 17.08 -22.71
CA ASP A 63 7.58 17.91 -22.24
C ASP A 63 8.08 19.31 -21.84
N LEU A 64 9.28 19.42 -21.24
CA LEU A 64 9.93 20.71 -20.94
C LEU A 64 10.47 21.41 -22.21
N ALA A 65 10.96 20.67 -23.19
CA ALA A 65 11.56 21.25 -24.41
C ALA A 65 10.50 21.83 -25.37
N PHE A 66 9.31 21.24 -25.43
CA PHE A 66 8.28 21.65 -26.39
C PHE A 66 7.88 23.14 -26.31
N PRO A 67 7.59 23.74 -25.13
CA PRO A 67 7.28 25.16 -25.06
C PRO A 67 8.46 26.06 -25.48
N ILE A 68 9.70 25.66 -25.20
CA ILE A 68 10.92 26.39 -25.65
C ILE A 68 11.04 26.35 -27.17
N ILE A 69 10.84 25.18 -27.77
CA ILE A 69 10.86 25.02 -29.23
C ILE A 69 9.79 25.92 -29.85
N LEU A 70 8.59 25.90 -29.33
CA LEU A 70 7.50 26.74 -29.83
C LEU A 70 7.81 28.23 -29.67
N ARG A 71 8.37 28.65 -28.52
CA ARG A 71 8.83 30.01 -28.28
C ARG A 71 9.85 30.46 -29.34
N ASN A 72 10.88 29.65 -29.59
CA ASN A 72 11.94 29.98 -30.53
C ASN A 72 11.42 30.02 -31.99
N LEU A 73 10.48 29.16 -32.36
CA LEU A 73 9.85 29.18 -33.67
C LEU A 73 8.99 30.43 -33.85
N THR A 74 8.16 30.76 -32.87
CA THR A 74 7.21 31.90 -32.97
C THR A 74 7.91 33.26 -32.85
N GLY A 75 8.90 33.38 -31.94
CA GLY A 75 9.62 34.63 -31.72
C GLY A 75 10.79 34.84 -32.69
N GLY A 76 11.29 33.76 -33.32
CA GLY A 76 12.44 33.83 -34.22
C GLY A 76 12.09 33.56 -35.68
N LEU A 77 11.85 32.27 -36.02
CA LEU A 77 11.68 31.88 -37.41
C LEU A 77 10.43 32.47 -38.08
N PHE A 78 9.30 32.47 -37.37
CA PHE A 78 8.03 32.95 -37.96
C PHE A 78 7.97 34.48 -38.15
N THR A 79 8.98 35.19 -37.66
CA THR A 79 9.16 36.65 -37.91
C THR A 79 10.01 36.92 -39.14
N GLN A 80 10.67 35.91 -39.76
CA GLN A 80 11.64 36.05 -40.86
C GLN A 80 11.02 36.10 -42.27
N GLY A 81 9.71 36.16 -42.41
CA GLY A 81 9.05 36.23 -43.72
C GLY A 81 8.77 34.85 -44.35
N GLN A 82 7.91 34.83 -45.37
CA GLN A 82 7.30 33.64 -45.95
C GLN A 82 8.35 32.62 -46.50
N ALA A 83 9.39 33.12 -47.18
CA ALA A 83 10.37 32.23 -47.82
C ALA A 83 11.18 31.40 -46.82
N ALA A 84 11.64 32.04 -45.72
CA ALA A 84 12.38 31.36 -44.67
C ALA A 84 11.51 30.34 -43.92
N ILE A 85 10.26 30.70 -43.66
CA ILE A 85 9.29 29.79 -43.02
C ILE A 85 9.09 28.55 -43.89
N MET A 86 8.80 28.72 -45.18
CA MET A 86 8.54 27.60 -46.10
C MET A 86 9.74 26.67 -46.26
N GLN A 87 10.97 27.20 -46.24
CA GLN A 87 12.19 26.37 -46.30
C GLN A 87 12.38 25.54 -45.03
N ALA A 88 12.07 26.10 -43.86
CA ALA A 88 12.27 25.41 -42.59
C ALA A 88 11.13 24.48 -42.21
N LEU A 89 9.92 24.68 -42.74
CA LEU A 89 8.68 24.01 -42.32
C LEU A 89 8.77 22.48 -42.40
N GLY A 90 9.39 21.95 -43.49
CA GLY A 90 9.55 20.50 -43.65
C GLY A 90 10.50 19.89 -42.62
N MET A 91 11.60 20.57 -42.32
CA MET A 91 12.56 20.10 -41.29
C MET A 91 11.96 20.18 -39.88
N ILE A 92 11.21 21.25 -39.57
CA ILE A 92 10.50 21.40 -38.31
C ILE A 92 9.45 20.29 -38.16
N ALA A 93 8.66 20.04 -39.19
CA ALA A 93 7.65 18.99 -39.17
C ALA A 93 8.28 17.61 -38.90
N VAL A 94 9.36 17.28 -39.60
CA VAL A 94 10.09 16.01 -39.38
C VAL A 94 10.64 15.94 -37.94
N GLY A 95 11.25 17.03 -37.45
CA GLY A 95 11.80 17.08 -36.08
C GLY A 95 10.72 16.90 -35.02
N LEU A 96 9.57 17.56 -35.15
CA LEU A 96 8.46 17.43 -34.22
C LEU A 96 7.83 16.02 -34.28
N VAL A 97 7.61 15.48 -35.49
CA VAL A 97 7.10 14.12 -35.64
C VAL A 97 8.03 13.10 -35.00
N LEU A 98 9.35 13.21 -35.23
CA LEU A 98 10.34 12.34 -34.61
C LEU A 98 10.33 12.46 -33.07
N MET A 99 10.28 13.69 -32.56
CA MET A 99 10.19 13.95 -31.12
C MET A 99 8.96 13.29 -30.49
N TYR A 100 7.78 13.43 -31.12
CA TYR A 100 6.56 12.79 -30.62
C TYR A 100 6.54 11.27 -30.84
N ALA A 101 7.21 10.76 -31.88
CA ALA A 101 7.40 9.31 -32.06
C ALA A 101 8.25 8.72 -30.92
N VAL A 102 9.36 9.39 -30.56
CA VAL A 102 10.18 9.02 -29.40
C VAL A 102 9.36 9.10 -28.10
N ARG A 103 8.61 10.18 -27.91
CA ARG A 103 7.69 10.34 -26.76
C ARG A 103 6.68 9.20 -26.66
N CYS A 104 6.08 8.83 -27.77
CA CYS A 104 5.13 7.71 -27.85
C CYS A 104 5.79 6.37 -27.49
N ALA A 105 6.99 6.11 -28.03
CA ALA A 105 7.74 4.90 -27.73
C ALA A 105 8.13 4.81 -26.24
N CYS A 106 8.64 5.91 -25.66
CA CYS A 106 8.95 5.98 -24.23
C CYS A 106 7.68 5.81 -23.37
N ARG A 107 6.55 6.44 -23.75
CA ARG A 107 5.29 6.31 -23.04
C ARG A 107 4.77 4.87 -23.06
N TYR A 108 4.85 4.21 -24.21
CA TYR A 108 4.52 2.79 -24.34
C TYR A 108 5.43 1.93 -23.44
N PHE A 109 6.73 2.21 -23.46
CA PHE A 109 7.69 1.45 -22.64
C PHE A 109 7.36 1.56 -21.14
N VAL A 110 7.20 2.76 -20.64
CA VAL A 110 6.85 3.03 -19.23
C VAL A 110 5.52 2.36 -18.87
N SER A 111 4.48 2.54 -19.70
CA SER A 111 3.16 1.99 -19.44
C SER A 111 3.12 0.46 -19.49
N TYR A 112 3.90 -0.19 -20.35
CA TYR A 112 3.88 -1.63 -20.49
C TYR A 112 4.92 -2.32 -19.59
N TRP A 113 6.20 -1.94 -19.75
CA TRP A 113 7.28 -2.63 -19.05
C TRP A 113 7.38 -2.25 -17.56
N GLY A 114 6.97 -1.04 -17.17
CA GLY A 114 6.81 -0.65 -15.76
C GLY A 114 5.82 -1.56 -15.04
N HIS A 115 4.63 -1.78 -15.63
CA HIS A 115 3.63 -2.68 -15.05
C HIS A 115 4.08 -4.15 -15.08
N VAL A 116 4.77 -4.60 -16.14
CA VAL A 116 5.35 -5.96 -16.19
C VAL A 116 6.38 -6.16 -15.09
N MET A 117 7.21 -5.15 -14.82
CA MET A 117 8.15 -5.17 -13.70
C MET A 117 7.41 -5.33 -12.36
N GLY A 118 6.38 -4.51 -12.12
CA GLY A 118 5.53 -4.60 -10.94
C GLY A 118 4.91 -5.99 -10.78
N ALA A 119 4.31 -6.54 -11.85
CA ALA A 119 3.70 -7.86 -11.84
C ALA A 119 4.70 -9.00 -11.53
N ARG A 120 5.93 -8.91 -12.03
CA ARG A 120 6.99 -9.87 -11.70
C ARG A 120 7.44 -9.79 -10.25
N MET A 121 7.51 -8.57 -9.70
CA MET A 121 7.80 -8.36 -8.28
C MET A 121 6.66 -8.92 -7.41
N GLU A 122 5.40 -8.66 -7.79
CA GLU A 122 4.20 -9.19 -7.12
C GLU A 122 4.21 -10.72 -7.11
N SER A 123 4.47 -11.35 -8.25
CA SER A 123 4.56 -12.82 -8.35
C SER A 123 5.60 -13.38 -7.37
N LYS A 124 6.79 -12.76 -7.31
CA LYS A 124 7.85 -13.22 -6.41
C LYS A 124 7.51 -12.99 -4.94
N MET A 125 6.91 -11.87 -4.59
CA MET A 125 6.44 -11.60 -3.23
C MET A 125 5.34 -12.59 -2.82
N ARG A 126 4.46 -12.99 -3.76
CA ARG A 126 3.40 -13.96 -3.53
C ARG A 126 3.96 -15.35 -3.26
N GLU A 127 4.96 -15.79 -4.06
CA GLU A 127 5.69 -17.04 -3.82
C GLU A 127 6.33 -17.04 -2.43
N ASP A 128 7.09 -15.99 -2.07
CA ASP A 128 7.78 -15.90 -0.78
C ASP A 128 6.79 -15.92 0.41
N LEU A 129 5.62 -15.29 0.28
CA LEU A 129 4.57 -15.34 1.29
C LEU A 129 3.94 -16.73 1.40
N PHE A 130 3.67 -17.38 0.26
CA PHE A 130 3.08 -18.70 0.23
C PHE A 130 4.04 -19.74 0.82
N ASP A 131 5.31 -19.72 0.43
CA ASP A 131 6.38 -20.55 0.99
C ASP A 131 6.48 -20.36 2.52
N GLN A 132 6.30 -19.13 3.00
CA GLN A 132 6.32 -18.85 4.43
C GLN A 132 5.08 -19.38 5.15
N TYR A 133 3.90 -19.29 4.55
CA TYR A 133 2.69 -19.88 5.11
C TYR A 133 2.77 -21.40 5.19
N GLU A 134 3.34 -22.07 4.20
CA GLU A 134 3.53 -23.54 4.25
C GLU A 134 4.43 -24.00 5.39
N ARG A 135 5.29 -23.14 5.91
CA ARG A 135 6.18 -23.43 7.05
C ARG A 135 5.52 -23.26 8.42
N PHE A 136 4.35 -22.63 8.47
CA PHE A 136 3.67 -22.39 9.74
C PHE A 136 2.94 -23.63 10.25
N SER A 137 2.83 -23.72 11.57
CA SER A 137 2.09 -24.75 12.26
C SER A 137 0.56 -24.54 12.13
N PHE A 138 -0.22 -25.57 12.41
CA PHE A 138 -1.68 -25.48 12.46
C PHE A 138 -2.17 -24.37 13.41
N ALA A 139 -1.51 -24.17 14.54
CA ALA A 139 -1.86 -23.13 15.49
C ALA A 139 -1.79 -21.72 14.90
N TYR A 140 -0.93 -21.46 13.93
CA TYR A 140 -0.91 -20.19 13.21
C TYR A 140 -2.21 -19.98 12.43
N PHE A 141 -2.70 -21.02 11.74
CA PHE A 141 -3.94 -20.97 10.96
C PHE A 141 -5.19 -20.89 11.83
N ASP A 142 -5.17 -21.49 13.02
CA ASP A 142 -6.27 -21.41 14.00
C ASP A 142 -6.38 -20.00 14.61
N ARG A 143 -5.25 -19.30 14.77
CA ARG A 143 -5.20 -17.93 15.34
C ARG A 143 -5.43 -16.83 14.28
N ASN A 144 -5.26 -17.13 12.99
CA ASN A 144 -5.34 -16.16 11.93
C ASN A 144 -6.48 -16.48 10.96
N SER A 145 -7.26 -15.49 10.59
CA SER A 145 -8.34 -15.63 9.62
C SER A 145 -7.80 -15.94 8.22
N SER A 146 -8.36 -16.93 7.55
CA SER A 146 -8.04 -17.23 6.14
C SER A 146 -8.31 -16.04 5.22
N GLY A 147 -9.33 -15.23 5.54
CA GLY A 147 -9.64 -14.00 4.81
C GLY A 147 -8.53 -12.96 4.92
N ASP A 148 -7.94 -12.78 6.11
CA ASP A 148 -6.83 -11.84 6.30
C ASP A 148 -5.57 -12.30 5.57
N MET A 149 -5.28 -13.61 5.62
CA MET A 149 -4.15 -14.19 4.90
C MET A 149 -4.32 -14.02 3.38
N MET A 150 -5.50 -14.30 2.85
CA MET A 150 -5.81 -14.10 1.43
C MET A 150 -5.72 -12.61 1.03
N SER A 151 -6.22 -11.69 1.87
CA SER A 151 -6.09 -10.25 1.64
C SER A 151 -4.65 -9.80 1.55
N ARG A 152 -3.76 -10.36 2.36
CA ARG A 152 -2.30 -10.05 2.31
C ARG A 152 -1.65 -10.56 1.02
N VAL A 153 -2.05 -11.75 0.53
CA VAL A 153 -1.49 -12.36 -0.68
C VAL A 153 -2.03 -11.73 -1.97
N VAL A 154 -3.22 -11.12 -1.94
CA VAL A 154 -3.89 -10.55 -3.11
C VAL A 154 -3.86 -9.02 -3.07
N ASN A 155 -4.53 -8.41 -2.09
CA ASN A 155 -4.75 -6.96 -2.08
C ASN A 155 -3.51 -6.18 -1.65
N ASP A 156 -2.83 -6.62 -0.58
CA ASP A 156 -1.64 -5.91 -0.09
C ASP A 156 -0.50 -5.95 -1.11
N LEU A 157 -0.29 -7.10 -1.78
CA LEU A 157 0.74 -7.22 -2.80
C LEU A 157 0.45 -6.36 -4.02
N PHE A 158 -0.80 -6.29 -4.44
CA PHE A 158 -1.21 -5.38 -5.52
C PHE A 158 -0.87 -3.92 -5.15
N ASP A 159 -1.30 -3.43 -3.97
CA ASP A 159 -1.01 -2.07 -3.51
C ASP A 159 0.50 -1.80 -3.42
N ILE A 160 1.30 -2.78 -2.96
CA ILE A 160 2.76 -2.67 -2.88
C ILE A 160 3.37 -2.51 -4.26
N CYS A 161 2.95 -3.31 -5.22
CA CYS A 161 3.56 -3.36 -6.55
C CYS A 161 3.13 -2.20 -7.42
N GLU A 162 1.88 -1.73 -7.31
CA GLU A 162 1.43 -0.48 -7.91
C GLU A 162 2.29 0.71 -7.44
N ALA A 163 2.55 0.79 -6.13
CA ALA A 163 3.42 1.85 -5.61
C ALA A 163 4.90 1.66 -6.02
N ALA A 164 5.36 0.41 -6.14
CA ALA A 164 6.75 0.12 -6.43
C ALA A 164 7.20 0.65 -7.81
N HIS A 165 6.35 0.62 -8.83
CA HIS A 165 6.72 1.17 -10.14
C HIS A 165 6.25 2.63 -10.31
N HIS A 166 5.05 2.96 -9.89
CA HIS A 166 4.51 4.31 -10.08
C HIS A 166 5.17 5.38 -9.21
N VAL A 167 5.48 5.10 -7.93
CA VAL A 167 6.00 6.15 -7.04
C VAL A 167 7.36 6.67 -7.46
N PRO A 168 8.37 5.82 -7.81
CA PRO A 168 9.63 6.32 -8.36
C PRO A 168 9.46 7.09 -9.66
N GLU A 169 8.62 6.58 -10.59
CA GLU A 169 8.29 7.24 -11.85
C GLU A 169 7.72 8.64 -11.62
N TRP A 170 6.67 8.77 -10.79
CA TRP A 170 6.02 10.06 -10.50
C TRP A 170 6.97 11.05 -9.82
N ILE A 171 7.78 10.60 -8.87
CA ILE A 171 8.76 11.48 -8.21
C ILE A 171 9.76 12.04 -9.23
N ILE A 172 10.24 11.20 -10.14
CA ILE A 172 11.22 11.60 -11.15
C ILE A 172 10.59 12.55 -12.17
N ILE A 173 9.49 12.15 -12.81
CA ILE A 173 8.83 12.96 -13.85
C ILE A 173 8.34 14.28 -13.24
N CYS A 174 7.51 14.22 -12.20
CA CYS A 174 6.95 15.43 -11.58
C CYS A 174 8.02 16.36 -10.99
N GLY A 175 9.05 15.78 -10.37
CA GLY A 175 10.18 16.57 -9.84
C GLY A 175 10.92 17.33 -10.93
N ILE A 176 11.23 16.67 -12.06
CA ILE A 176 11.91 17.28 -13.19
C ILE A 176 11.02 18.32 -13.88
N GLU A 177 9.73 18.01 -14.09
CA GLU A 177 8.80 18.94 -14.72
C GLU A 177 8.60 20.22 -13.87
N ILE A 178 8.42 20.09 -12.56
CA ILE A 178 8.26 21.24 -11.66
C ILE A 178 9.55 22.06 -11.63
N ILE A 179 10.69 21.45 -11.27
CA ILE A 179 11.96 22.15 -11.12
C ILE A 179 12.42 22.71 -12.47
N GLY A 180 12.38 21.90 -13.52
CA GLY A 180 12.79 22.28 -14.86
C GLY A 180 11.96 23.42 -15.43
N SER A 181 10.63 23.40 -15.21
CA SER A 181 9.75 24.52 -15.62
C SER A 181 10.19 25.83 -14.96
N PHE A 182 10.39 25.87 -13.65
CA PHE A 182 10.81 27.08 -12.98
C PHE A 182 12.23 27.52 -13.37
N VAL A 183 13.17 26.59 -13.51
CA VAL A 183 14.53 26.94 -14.00
C VAL A 183 14.43 27.63 -15.37
N ILE A 184 13.65 27.10 -16.29
CA ILE A 184 13.45 27.69 -17.62
C ILE A 184 12.75 29.06 -17.52
N LEU A 185 11.66 29.18 -16.79
CA LEU A 185 10.91 30.42 -16.62
C LEU A 185 11.77 31.54 -15.99
N PHE A 186 12.64 31.19 -15.03
CA PHE A 186 13.60 32.15 -14.45
C PHE A 186 14.62 32.70 -15.47
N THR A 187 14.99 31.91 -16.49
CA THR A 187 15.88 32.40 -17.56
C THR A 187 15.19 33.37 -18.52
N ILE A 188 13.85 33.31 -18.63
CA ILE A 188 13.06 34.17 -19.54
C ILE A 188 12.66 35.46 -18.86
N ALA A 189 11.98 35.40 -17.71
CA ALA A 189 11.56 36.61 -16.96
C ALA A 189 11.57 36.32 -15.44
N PRO A 190 12.66 36.64 -14.73
CA PRO A 190 12.81 36.30 -13.30
C PRO A 190 11.71 36.86 -12.40
N VAL A 191 11.22 38.07 -12.68
CA VAL A 191 10.16 38.71 -11.87
C VAL A 191 8.83 37.93 -11.99
N LEU A 192 8.44 37.60 -13.23
CA LEU A 192 7.22 36.84 -13.47
C LEU A 192 7.33 35.41 -12.92
N ALA A 193 8.48 34.75 -13.13
CA ALA A 193 8.77 33.44 -12.62
C ALA A 193 8.72 33.38 -11.08
N LEU A 194 9.26 34.39 -10.39
CA LEU A 194 9.22 34.51 -8.93
C LEU A 194 7.78 34.66 -8.42
N ALA A 195 6.99 35.55 -9.05
CA ALA A 195 5.59 35.71 -8.69
C ALA A 195 4.81 34.39 -8.82
N MET A 196 5.00 33.66 -9.92
CA MET A 196 4.39 32.35 -10.14
C MET A 196 4.89 31.31 -9.14
N ALA A 197 6.18 31.29 -8.80
CA ALA A 197 6.73 30.36 -7.83
C ALA A 197 6.13 30.56 -6.43
N VAL A 198 5.98 31.81 -5.99
CA VAL A 198 5.34 32.12 -4.70
C VAL A 198 3.89 31.66 -4.67
N VAL A 199 3.13 31.92 -5.73
CA VAL A 199 1.73 31.49 -5.81
C VAL A 199 1.63 29.96 -5.90
N THR A 200 2.50 29.31 -6.67
CA THR A 200 2.54 27.84 -6.76
C THR A 200 2.92 27.20 -5.42
N ALA A 201 3.84 27.78 -4.66
CA ALA A 201 4.17 27.29 -3.32
C ALA A 201 2.97 27.43 -2.36
N ALA A 202 2.30 28.59 -2.37
CA ALA A 202 1.06 28.78 -1.60
C ALA A 202 -0.04 27.78 -2.02
N PHE A 203 -0.18 27.57 -3.33
CA PHE A 203 -1.07 26.57 -3.91
C PHE A 203 -0.76 25.16 -3.39
N ALA A 204 0.50 24.74 -3.41
CA ALA A 204 0.92 23.43 -2.90
C ALA A 204 0.51 23.22 -1.44
N VAL A 205 0.69 24.24 -0.58
CA VAL A 205 0.30 24.18 0.82
C VAL A 205 -1.21 24.04 0.98
N VAL A 206 -2.00 24.82 0.26
CA VAL A 206 -3.47 24.76 0.30
C VAL A 206 -3.98 23.40 -0.17
N MET A 207 -3.45 22.91 -1.29
CA MET A 207 -3.83 21.61 -1.85
C MET A 207 -3.47 20.46 -0.91
N PHE A 208 -2.29 20.51 -0.31
CA PHE A 208 -1.88 19.50 0.68
C PHE A 208 -2.81 19.48 1.89
N TRP A 209 -3.14 20.64 2.44
CA TRP A 209 -4.07 20.75 3.57
C TRP A 209 -5.48 20.25 3.23
N GLN A 210 -6.02 20.63 2.07
CA GLN A 210 -7.32 20.15 1.60
C GLN A 210 -7.32 18.64 1.35
N ASN A 211 -6.24 18.08 0.79
CA ASN A 211 -6.12 16.64 0.59
C ASN A 211 -6.13 15.88 1.93
N MET A 212 -5.44 16.38 2.95
CA MET A 212 -5.50 15.77 4.28
C MET A 212 -6.94 15.77 4.82
N ARG A 213 -7.65 16.89 4.73
CA ARG A 213 -9.05 16.99 5.15
C ARG A 213 -9.96 16.04 4.34
N MET A 214 -9.75 15.97 3.04
CA MET A 214 -10.51 15.06 2.17
C MET A 214 -10.33 13.60 2.58
N ARG A 215 -9.10 13.18 2.96
CA ARG A 215 -8.82 11.82 3.46
C ARG A 215 -9.58 11.47 4.73
N GLU A 216 -9.72 12.41 5.67
CA GLU A 216 -10.50 12.20 6.89
C GLU A 216 -11.97 11.94 6.56
N VAL A 217 -12.56 12.75 5.67
CA VAL A 217 -13.95 12.59 5.24
C VAL A 217 -14.16 11.28 4.47
N PHE A 218 -13.23 10.90 3.60
CA PHE A 218 -13.26 9.62 2.89
C PHE A 218 -13.13 8.42 3.85
N SER A 219 -12.31 8.56 4.91
CA SER A 219 -12.17 7.53 5.93
C SER A 219 -13.45 7.37 6.74
N ASP A 220 -14.13 8.47 7.12
CA ASP A 220 -15.43 8.42 7.80
C ASP A 220 -16.49 7.75 6.91
N ASN A 221 -16.55 8.10 5.62
CA ASN A 221 -17.47 7.46 4.67
C ASN A 221 -17.23 5.94 4.56
N ARG A 222 -15.97 5.49 4.53
CA ARG A 222 -15.63 4.05 4.56
C ARG A 222 -16.10 3.34 5.83
N LYS A 223 -16.02 3.99 6.98
CA LYS A 223 -16.55 3.42 8.24
C LYS A 223 -18.08 3.31 8.21
N LYS A 224 -18.78 4.29 7.64
CA LYS A 224 -20.25 4.26 7.53
C LYS A 224 -20.75 3.16 6.60
N ILE A 225 -20.09 2.96 5.44
CA ILE A 225 -20.46 1.86 4.53
C ILE A 225 -20.14 0.49 5.14
N SER A 226 -19.04 0.37 5.90
CA SER A 226 -18.75 -0.86 6.66
C SER A 226 -19.84 -1.17 7.69
N GLY A 227 -20.37 -0.15 8.37
CA GLY A 227 -21.52 -0.29 9.29
C GLY A 227 -22.79 -0.77 8.58
N ILE A 228 -23.07 -0.28 7.36
CA ILE A 228 -24.19 -0.78 6.54
C ILE A 228 -23.99 -2.24 6.16
N ASN A 229 -22.78 -2.61 5.75
CA ASN A 229 -22.48 -3.98 5.35
C ASN A 229 -22.69 -4.97 6.52
N ALA A 230 -22.22 -4.63 7.72
CA ALA A 230 -22.45 -5.43 8.92
C ALA A 230 -23.94 -5.56 9.24
N GLN A 231 -24.69 -4.47 9.21
CA GLN A 231 -26.13 -4.48 9.46
C GLN A 231 -26.90 -5.30 8.41
N LEU A 232 -26.54 -5.18 7.12
CA LEU A 232 -27.15 -5.98 6.06
C LEU A 232 -26.87 -7.47 6.25
N GLN A 233 -25.63 -7.81 6.63
CA GLN A 233 -25.25 -9.19 6.93
C GLN A 233 -26.10 -9.78 8.05
N ASP A 234 -26.26 -9.03 9.16
CA ASP A 234 -27.07 -9.45 10.30
C ASP A 234 -28.55 -9.59 9.91
N SER A 235 -29.12 -8.58 9.24
CA SER A 235 -30.52 -8.60 8.81
C SER A 235 -30.82 -9.72 7.83
N LEU A 236 -29.93 -9.96 6.85
CA LEU A 236 -30.11 -11.02 5.85
C LEU A 236 -29.93 -12.41 6.46
N ALA A 237 -28.95 -12.59 7.34
CA ALA A 237 -28.77 -13.85 8.08
C ALA A 237 -29.96 -14.16 9.00
N GLY A 238 -30.51 -13.13 9.68
CA GLY A 238 -31.66 -13.20 10.56
C GLY A 238 -33.03 -13.12 9.87
N MET A 239 -33.11 -13.05 8.53
CA MET A 239 -34.36 -12.76 7.79
C MET A 239 -35.50 -13.75 8.10
N ARG A 240 -35.18 -15.03 8.36
CA ARG A 240 -36.18 -16.03 8.76
C ARG A 240 -36.84 -15.65 10.08
N VAL A 241 -36.08 -15.16 11.05
CA VAL A 241 -36.57 -14.70 12.34
C VAL A 241 -37.45 -13.47 12.17
N VAL A 242 -36.95 -12.48 11.42
CA VAL A 242 -37.71 -11.26 11.10
C VAL A 242 -39.07 -11.60 10.50
N LYS A 243 -39.11 -12.53 9.54
CA LYS A 243 -40.34 -13.00 8.91
C LYS A 243 -41.26 -13.75 9.86
N SER A 244 -40.70 -14.61 10.74
CA SER A 244 -41.49 -15.38 11.70
C SER A 244 -42.21 -14.52 12.73
N PHE A 245 -41.65 -13.36 13.04
CA PHE A 245 -42.23 -12.43 14.01
C PHE A 245 -42.89 -11.18 13.35
N ALA A 246 -43.03 -11.17 12.02
CA ALA A 246 -43.57 -10.04 11.24
C ALA A 246 -42.94 -8.68 11.60
N ASN A 247 -41.61 -8.67 11.83
CA ASN A 247 -40.87 -7.51 12.34
C ASN A 247 -40.13 -6.74 11.24
N GLU A 248 -40.62 -6.83 9.99
CA GLU A 248 -39.99 -6.21 8.81
C GLU A 248 -39.90 -4.69 8.92
N GLU A 249 -40.90 -4.05 9.53
CA GLU A 249 -40.90 -2.58 9.65
C GLU A 249 -39.80 -2.08 10.60
N THR A 250 -39.54 -2.82 11.68
CA THR A 250 -38.43 -2.49 12.58
C THR A 250 -37.07 -2.62 11.87
N GLU A 251 -36.86 -3.70 11.11
CA GLU A 251 -35.62 -3.87 10.35
C GLU A 251 -35.48 -2.82 9.25
N ARG A 252 -36.57 -2.46 8.59
CA ARG A 252 -36.60 -1.40 7.59
C ARG A 252 -36.24 -0.03 8.19
N ALA A 253 -36.75 0.28 9.40
CA ALA A 253 -36.43 1.50 10.11
C ALA A 253 -34.94 1.56 10.52
N LYS A 254 -34.36 0.46 11.01
CA LYS A 254 -32.92 0.36 11.31
C LYS A 254 -32.07 0.59 10.07
N PHE A 255 -32.42 -0.06 8.96
CA PHE A 255 -31.70 0.09 7.71
C PHE A 255 -31.76 1.54 7.19
N ARG A 256 -32.96 2.17 7.18
CA ARG A 256 -33.13 3.58 6.79
C ARG A 256 -32.23 4.49 7.60
N ALA A 257 -32.23 4.36 8.94
CA ALA A 257 -31.39 5.18 9.80
C ALA A 257 -29.88 5.03 9.53
N SER A 258 -29.42 3.84 9.17
CA SER A 258 -28.02 3.62 8.77
C SER A 258 -27.72 4.15 7.38
N ASN A 259 -28.64 3.99 6.45
CA ASN A 259 -28.53 4.49 5.08
C ASN A 259 -28.51 6.03 5.04
N ASP A 260 -29.34 6.69 5.85
CA ASP A 260 -29.37 8.16 5.94
C ASP A 260 -28.06 8.72 6.51
N ARG A 261 -27.48 8.05 7.51
CA ARG A 261 -26.15 8.40 8.05
C ARG A 261 -25.04 8.23 7.00
N TYR A 262 -25.12 7.17 6.20
CA TYR A 262 -24.19 6.98 5.09
C TYR A 262 -24.37 8.01 3.99
N LEU A 263 -25.62 8.31 3.60
CA LEU A 263 -25.93 9.34 2.61
C LEU A 263 -25.35 10.69 3.00
N SER A 264 -25.61 11.12 4.25
CA SER A 264 -25.04 12.37 4.77
C SER A 264 -23.51 12.39 4.77
N SER A 265 -22.87 11.27 5.12
CA SER A 265 -21.42 11.14 5.04
C SER A 265 -20.90 11.21 3.58
N LYS A 266 -21.65 10.64 2.62
CA LYS A 266 -21.33 10.69 1.20
C LYS A 266 -21.50 12.08 0.62
N GLU A 267 -22.54 12.82 1.03
CA GLU A 267 -22.73 14.23 0.68
C GLU A 267 -21.57 15.10 1.16
N ASN A 268 -21.13 14.92 2.41
CA ASN A 268 -19.95 15.59 2.97
C ASN A 268 -18.67 15.24 2.19
N MET A 269 -18.52 13.98 1.78
CA MET A 269 -17.41 13.54 0.94
C MET A 269 -17.40 14.24 -0.42
N TYR A 270 -18.54 14.30 -1.09
CA TYR A 270 -18.66 15.01 -2.38
C TYR A 270 -18.52 16.53 -2.24
N HIS A 271 -18.99 17.11 -1.13
CA HIS A 271 -18.73 18.51 -0.84
C HIS A 271 -17.23 18.79 -0.70
N ALA A 272 -16.50 17.99 0.07
CA ALA A 272 -15.04 18.12 0.21
C ALA A 272 -14.32 17.97 -1.14
N MET A 273 -14.74 17.01 -1.96
CA MET A 273 -14.22 16.81 -3.32
C MET A 273 -14.52 18.01 -4.22
N GLY A 274 -15.73 18.56 -4.16
CA GLY A 274 -16.13 19.76 -4.92
C GLY A 274 -15.29 20.98 -4.54
N VAL A 275 -15.08 21.21 -3.23
CA VAL A 275 -14.21 22.29 -2.73
C VAL A 275 -12.77 22.10 -3.22
N TYR A 276 -12.22 20.88 -3.16
CA TYR A 276 -10.89 20.58 -3.67
C TYR A 276 -10.75 20.91 -5.16
N THR A 277 -11.66 20.40 -5.98
CA THR A 277 -11.64 20.62 -7.45
C THR A 277 -11.84 22.10 -7.81
N ALA A 278 -12.78 22.78 -7.15
CA ALA A 278 -13.01 24.21 -7.36
C ALA A 278 -11.80 25.06 -6.97
N THR A 279 -11.17 24.74 -5.84
CA THR A 279 -9.95 25.42 -5.39
C THR A 279 -8.79 25.19 -6.35
N TYR A 280 -8.61 23.96 -6.86
CA TYR A 280 -7.62 23.67 -7.90
C TYR A 280 -7.83 24.53 -9.15
N GLY A 281 -9.06 24.59 -9.66
CA GLY A 281 -9.40 25.41 -10.82
C GLY A 281 -9.17 26.90 -10.58
N LEU A 282 -9.56 27.42 -9.42
CA LEU A 282 -9.35 28.82 -9.06
C LEU A 282 -7.86 29.18 -8.97
N LEU A 283 -7.08 28.37 -8.27
CA LEU A 283 -5.65 28.59 -8.08
C LEU A 283 -4.87 28.50 -9.39
N SER A 284 -5.22 27.52 -10.24
CA SER A 284 -4.68 27.45 -11.61
C SER A 284 -5.05 28.69 -12.42
N GLY A 285 -6.31 29.15 -12.32
CA GLY A 285 -6.78 30.38 -12.97
C GLY A 285 -6.02 31.63 -12.51
N VAL A 286 -5.69 31.75 -11.23
CA VAL A 286 -4.89 32.86 -10.68
C VAL A 286 -3.51 32.93 -11.35
N LEU A 287 -2.88 31.80 -11.63
CA LEU A 287 -1.60 31.76 -12.34
C LEU A 287 -1.73 32.32 -13.77
N TYR A 288 -2.80 31.99 -14.50
CA TYR A 288 -3.07 32.59 -15.82
C TYR A 288 -3.32 34.10 -15.70
N VAL A 289 -4.06 34.56 -14.70
CA VAL A 289 -4.28 35.99 -14.45
C VAL A 289 -2.94 36.71 -14.18
N ILE A 290 -2.05 36.12 -13.41
CA ILE A 290 -0.71 36.67 -13.17
C ILE A 290 0.09 36.78 -14.47
N VAL A 291 0.08 35.76 -15.31
CA VAL A 291 0.75 35.78 -16.61
C VAL A 291 0.19 36.91 -17.49
N VAL A 292 -1.13 37.09 -17.53
CA VAL A 292 -1.75 38.14 -18.34
C VAL A 292 -1.47 39.53 -17.79
N LEU A 293 -1.67 39.77 -16.50
CA LEU A 293 -1.54 41.10 -15.91
C LEU A 293 -0.08 41.53 -15.73
N LEU A 294 0.72 40.70 -15.01
CA LEU A 294 2.12 41.06 -14.77
C LEU A 294 2.96 40.86 -16.04
N GLY A 295 2.71 39.80 -16.81
CA GLY A 295 3.37 39.58 -18.10
C GLY A 295 3.04 40.70 -19.10
N GLY A 296 1.76 41.09 -19.21
CA GLY A 296 1.33 42.19 -20.05
C GLY A 296 1.97 43.53 -19.64
N TRP A 297 2.12 43.79 -18.33
CA TRP A 297 2.82 44.96 -17.81
C TRP A 297 4.32 44.97 -18.20
N LEU A 298 4.98 43.78 -18.08
CA LEU A 298 6.39 43.63 -18.51
C LEU A 298 6.56 43.80 -20.03
N VAL A 299 5.59 43.32 -20.83
CA VAL A 299 5.59 43.56 -22.28
C VAL A 299 5.44 45.04 -22.61
N ALA A 300 4.54 45.76 -21.92
CA ALA A 300 4.37 47.21 -22.10
C ALA A 300 5.63 48.00 -21.75
N GLN A 301 6.48 47.51 -20.84
CA GLN A 301 7.77 48.08 -20.51
C GLN A 301 8.92 47.65 -21.46
N GLY A 302 8.65 46.79 -22.44
CA GLY A 302 9.67 46.26 -23.34
C GLY A 302 10.61 45.22 -22.70
N GLN A 303 10.30 44.71 -21.49
CA GLN A 303 11.11 43.76 -20.77
C GLN A 303 10.80 42.30 -21.11
N LEU A 304 9.64 42.04 -21.79
CA LEU A 304 9.16 40.72 -22.18
C LEU A 304 8.56 40.79 -23.59
N GLN A 305 8.63 39.71 -24.35
CA GLN A 305 7.96 39.60 -25.64
C GLN A 305 6.58 38.97 -25.45
N ALA A 306 5.62 39.27 -26.33
CA ALA A 306 4.28 38.68 -26.26
C ALA A 306 4.31 37.14 -26.39
N VAL A 307 5.26 36.57 -27.14
CA VAL A 307 5.45 35.13 -27.27
C VAL A 307 5.88 34.46 -25.96
N ASP A 308 6.58 35.21 -25.10
CA ASP A 308 6.99 34.70 -23.80
C ASP A 308 5.77 34.43 -22.89
N MET A 309 4.73 35.27 -22.97
CA MET A 309 3.49 35.07 -22.21
C MET A 309 2.82 33.72 -22.57
N ALA A 310 2.78 33.37 -23.88
CA ALA A 310 2.29 32.07 -24.31
C ALA A 310 3.14 30.92 -23.75
N THR A 311 4.45 31.11 -23.72
CA THR A 311 5.40 30.14 -23.13
C THR A 311 5.11 29.94 -21.64
N PHE A 312 4.96 31.02 -20.87
CA PHE A 312 4.60 30.97 -19.45
C PHE A 312 3.25 30.25 -19.24
N ALA A 313 2.24 30.51 -20.09
CA ALA A 313 0.94 29.86 -20.02
C ALA A 313 1.03 28.33 -20.26
N LEU A 314 1.90 27.90 -21.20
CA LEU A 314 2.12 26.47 -21.44
C LEU A 314 2.80 25.77 -20.24
N TYR A 315 3.74 26.46 -19.57
CA TYR A 315 4.41 25.88 -18.41
C TYR A 315 3.52 25.75 -17.18
N ILE A 316 2.39 26.48 -17.08
CA ILE A 316 1.46 26.34 -15.95
C ILE A 316 1.00 24.89 -15.81
N SER A 317 0.61 24.25 -16.90
CA SER A 317 0.18 22.84 -16.86
C SER A 317 1.32 21.90 -16.50
N LEU A 318 2.55 22.20 -16.91
CA LEU A 318 3.74 21.39 -16.66
C LEU A 318 4.24 21.41 -15.21
N PHE A 319 3.73 22.30 -14.36
CA PHE A 319 4.00 22.21 -12.94
C PHE A 319 2.74 22.05 -12.06
N CYS A 320 1.57 22.48 -12.52
CA CYS A 320 0.33 22.27 -11.76
C CYS A 320 -0.13 20.82 -11.77
N THR A 321 -0.16 20.14 -12.92
CA THR A 321 -0.55 18.74 -13.03
C THR A 321 0.38 17.79 -12.27
N PRO A 322 1.71 17.89 -12.39
CA PRO A 322 2.63 17.13 -11.56
C PRO A 322 2.46 17.37 -10.05
N LEU A 323 2.21 18.61 -9.64
CA LEU A 323 1.96 18.92 -8.24
C LEU A 323 0.71 18.18 -7.71
N GLU A 324 -0.38 18.19 -8.47
CA GLU A 324 -1.59 17.44 -8.14
C GLU A 324 -1.31 15.93 -8.07
N THR A 325 -0.56 15.39 -9.02
CA THR A 325 -0.17 13.97 -9.04
C THR A 325 0.61 13.59 -7.78
N LEU A 326 1.59 14.39 -7.37
CA LEU A 326 2.36 14.14 -6.14
C LEU A 326 1.50 14.19 -4.87
N VAL A 327 0.55 15.14 -4.80
CA VAL A 327 -0.37 15.23 -3.66
C VAL A 327 -1.28 14.00 -3.59
N ASN A 328 -1.79 13.53 -4.72
CA ASN A 328 -2.69 12.38 -4.79
C ASN A 328 -1.95 11.03 -4.60
N SER A 329 -0.71 10.90 -5.06
CA SER A 329 0.11 9.69 -4.93
C SER A 329 0.42 9.29 -3.48
N ALA A 330 0.32 10.23 -2.54
CA ALA A 330 0.59 9.96 -1.13
C ALA A 330 -0.35 8.91 -0.50
N GLU A 331 -1.55 8.69 -1.03
CA GLU A 331 -2.44 7.60 -0.57
C GLU A 331 -1.90 6.24 -1.02
N THR A 332 -1.52 6.10 -2.29
CA THR A 332 -0.92 4.89 -2.85
C THR A 332 0.34 4.49 -2.06
N TYR A 333 1.21 5.46 -1.79
CA TYR A 333 2.40 5.26 -0.97
C TYR A 333 2.09 4.77 0.45
N GLN A 334 1.08 5.34 1.12
CA GLN A 334 0.69 4.92 2.47
C GLN A 334 0.11 3.51 2.50
N LYS A 335 -0.73 3.14 1.53
CA LYS A 335 -1.28 1.79 1.39
C LYS A 335 -0.16 0.77 1.18
N ALA A 336 0.77 1.06 0.28
CA ALA A 336 1.91 0.20 0.01
C ALA A 336 2.80 -0.02 1.23
N ILE A 337 3.13 1.04 1.99
CA ILE A 337 3.90 0.91 3.24
C ILE A 337 3.15 0.03 4.25
N ALA A 338 1.85 0.24 4.41
CA ALA A 338 1.05 -0.55 5.35
C ALA A 338 0.99 -2.03 4.91
N GLY A 339 0.76 -2.29 3.62
CA GLY A 339 0.78 -3.63 3.05
C GLY A 339 2.14 -4.30 3.21
N PHE A 340 3.22 -3.59 2.85
CA PHE A 340 4.58 -4.14 2.99
C PHE A 340 4.96 -4.44 4.45
N LYS A 341 4.48 -3.62 5.39
CA LYS A 341 4.68 -3.89 6.82
C LYS A 341 4.00 -5.20 7.24
N ARG A 342 2.75 -5.45 6.81
CA ARG A 342 2.03 -6.70 7.09
C ARG A 342 2.70 -7.92 6.44
N MET A 343 3.19 -7.78 5.20
CA MET A 343 3.98 -8.78 4.51
C MET A 343 5.28 -9.09 5.27
N ASP A 344 6.04 -8.05 5.66
CA ASP A 344 7.30 -8.20 6.40
C ASP A 344 7.10 -8.84 7.79
N GLU A 345 5.96 -8.60 8.43
CA GLU A 345 5.57 -9.28 9.68
C GLU A 345 5.45 -10.79 9.46
N VAL A 346 4.76 -11.22 8.40
CA VAL A 346 4.62 -12.65 8.06
C VAL A 346 5.99 -13.26 7.74
N LEU A 347 6.76 -12.65 6.84
CA LEU A 347 8.07 -13.15 6.41
C LEU A 347 9.13 -13.14 7.52
N SER A 348 8.92 -12.38 8.59
CA SER A 348 9.84 -12.28 9.73
C SER A 348 9.41 -13.14 10.92
N THR A 349 8.20 -13.72 10.86
CA THR A 349 7.69 -14.63 11.88
C THR A 349 8.43 -15.97 11.74
N ALA A 350 9.08 -16.42 12.80
CA ALA A 350 9.69 -17.74 12.82
C ALA A 350 8.60 -18.82 12.94
N PRO A 351 8.68 -19.91 12.16
CA PRO A 351 7.82 -21.07 12.39
C PRO A 351 7.99 -21.63 13.80
N ASP A 352 6.87 -21.97 14.44
CA ASP A 352 6.87 -22.55 15.81
C ASP A 352 7.50 -23.94 15.83
N ILE A 353 7.34 -24.69 14.73
CA ILE A 353 7.91 -26.02 14.54
C ILE A 353 9.07 -25.90 13.54
N GLN A 354 10.24 -26.32 13.97
CA GLN A 354 11.46 -26.34 13.16
C GLN A 354 12.15 -27.68 13.29
N ASP A 355 12.84 -28.11 12.23
CA ASP A 355 13.67 -29.32 12.28
C ASP A 355 14.87 -29.12 13.24
N LYS A 356 15.14 -30.14 14.01
CA LYS A 356 16.34 -30.13 14.86
C LYS A 356 17.60 -30.21 13.99
N PRO A 357 18.73 -29.62 14.41
CA PRO A 357 20.00 -29.82 13.72
C PRO A 357 20.32 -31.31 13.54
N GLY A 358 20.50 -31.76 12.30
CA GLY A 358 20.77 -33.15 11.98
C GLY A 358 19.55 -34.05 11.85
N ALA A 359 18.34 -33.48 11.78
CA ALA A 359 17.13 -34.23 11.43
C ALA A 359 17.28 -34.89 10.04
N THR A 360 16.80 -36.12 9.93
CA THR A 360 16.81 -36.91 8.71
C THR A 360 15.36 -37.18 8.26
N ASP A 361 15.15 -37.43 6.97
CA ASP A 361 13.85 -37.77 6.45
C ASP A 361 13.28 -39.03 7.12
N LEU A 362 12.03 -38.96 7.56
CA LEU A 362 11.34 -40.07 8.20
C LEU A 362 11.10 -41.20 7.18
N GLN A 363 11.67 -42.36 7.44
CA GLN A 363 11.42 -43.59 6.69
C GLN A 363 10.37 -44.44 7.41
N VAL A 364 9.13 -44.41 6.96
CA VAL A 364 8.06 -45.25 7.52
C VAL A 364 8.15 -46.64 6.92
N THR A 365 8.67 -47.61 7.66
CA THR A 365 8.85 -49.00 7.18
C THR A 365 7.67 -49.91 7.54
N ALA A 366 7.13 -49.80 8.74
CA ALA A 366 6.10 -50.70 9.24
C ALA A 366 4.82 -50.03 9.76
N GLY A 367 4.85 -48.75 10.06
CA GLY A 367 3.68 -47.99 10.53
C GLY A 367 3.26 -48.30 11.97
N ALA A 368 4.20 -48.71 12.85
CA ALA A 368 3.97 -48.75 14.28
C ALA A 368 3.92 -47.36 14.88
N VAL A 369 3.04 -47.13 15.86
CA VAL A 369 2.91 -45.82 16.55
C VAL A 369 2.95 -46.06 18.04
N GLU A 370 3.80 -45.32 18.74
CA GLU A 370 3.95 -45.35 20.20
C GLU A 370 3.89 -43.98 20.80
N TYR A 371 3.10 -43.82 21.85
CA TYR A 371 3.03 -42.66 22.72
C TYR A 371 3.55 -43.10 24.09
N HIS A 372 4.52 -42.36 24.66
CA HIS A 372 5.11 -42.65 25.95
C HIS A 372 4.97 -41.45 26.89
N GLY A 373 4.11 -41.57 27.90
CA GLY A 373 3.90 -40.56 28.93
C GLY A 373 3.50 -39.17 28.37
N VAL A 374 2.73 -39.12 27.26
CA VAL A 374 2.45 -37.89 26.56
C VAL A 374 1.49 -37.02 27.37
N CYS A 375 1.93 -35.78 27.65
CA CYS A 375 1.12 -34.74 28.26
C CYS A 375 0.87 -33.62 27.22
N PHE A 376 -0.36 -33.16 27.14
CA PHE A 376 -0.69 -32.07 26.22
C PHE A 376 -1.80 -31.16 26.75
N ASN A 377 -1.59 -29.85 26.59
CA ASN A 377 -2.62 -28.84 26.81
C ASN A 377 -2.61 -27.84 25.65
N TYR A 378 -3.78 -27.29 25.30
CA TYR A 378 -3.86 -26.16 24.40
C TYR A 378 -3.45 -24.91 25.18
N GLU A 379 -2.21 -24.42 24.97
CA GLU A 379 -1.80 -23.13 25.48
C GLU A 379 -2.51 -22.03 24.68
N ASP A 380 -3.10 -21.06 25.39
CA ASP A 380 -3.66 -19.84 24.84
C ASP A 380 -4.92 -19.91 23.96
N VAL A 381 -5.81 -20.83 24.21
CA VAL A 381 -7.20 -20.47 23.92
C VAL A 381 -7.60 -19.50 25.02
N GLU A 382 -7.73 -18.19 24.71
CA GLU A 382 -8.50 -17.27 25.55
C GLU A 382 -9.95 -17.76 25.63
N LEU A 383 -10.15 -18.79 26.41
CA LEU A 383 -11.45 -19.12 26.99
C LEU A 383 -11.72 -17.96 27.96
N GLY A 384 -12.75 -17.16 27.64
CA GLY A 384 -13.13 -15.97 28.39
C GLY A 384 -13.07 -16.22 29.90
N GLU A 385 -12.77 -15.18 30.66
CA GLU A 385 -12.59 -15.21 32.12
C GLU A 385 -13.63 -16.13 32.79
N GLY A 386 -13.21 -17.34 33.17
CA GLY A 386 -14.08 -18.30 33.88
C GLY A 386 -13.82 -19.79 33.60
N TYR A 387 -13.05 -20.18 32.59
CA TYR A 387 -12.78 -21.60 32.28
C TYR A 387 -11.29 -21.91 32.15
N ALA A 388 -10.50 -21.57 33.13
CA ALA A 388 -9.17 -22.17 33.31
C ALA A 388 -9.37 -23.50 34.06
N ASP A 389 -9.73 -24.57 33.36
CA ASP A 389 -9.54 -25.91 33.91
C ASP A 389 -8.02 -26.17 33.86
N GLU A 390 -7.35 -26.18 35.02
CA GLU A 390 -5.89 -26.37 35.14
C GLU A 390 -5.46 -27.81 34.74
N ARG A 391 -6.40 -28.64 34.28
CA ARG A 391 -6.10 -30.03 33.90
C ARG A 391 -5.66 -30.13 32.44
N PRO A 392 -4.57 -30.83 32.14
CA PRO A 392 -4.14 -31.09 30.79
C PRO A 392 -5.22 -31.87 30.04
N VAL A 393 -5.36 -31.57 28.72
CA VAL A 393 -6.30 -32.30 27.83
C VAL A 393 -5.88 -33.76 27.68
N ILE A 394 -4.59 -34.01 27.71
CA ILE A 394 -3.99 -35.35 27.75
C ILE A 394 -2.95 -35.34 28.87
N ASP A 395 -3.05 -36.33 29.77
CA ASP A 395 -2.18 -36.44 30.95
C ASP A 395 -1.54 -37.84 30.98
N HIS A 396 -0.20 -37.87 30.84
CA HIS A 396 0.63 -39.06 30.89
C HIS A 396 0.10 -40.27 30.10
N MET A 397 -0.29 -40.00 28.82
CA MET A 397 -0.89 -41.05 27.97
C MET A 397 0.19 -41.97 27.40
N ASP A 398 0.00 -43.27 27.62
CA ASP A 398 0.74 -44.34 26.96
C ASP A 398 -0.18 -45.10 25.99
N LEU A 399 0.21 -45.23 24.73
CA LEU A 399 -0.52 -45.93 23.70
C LEU A 399 0.45 -46.58 22.71
N SER A 400 0.27 -47.88 22.46
CA SER A 400 1.04 -48.63 21.47
C SER A 400 0.09 -49.22 20.40
N ILE A 401 0.40 -48.92 19.14
CA ILE A 401 -0.36 -49.43 17.97
C ILE A 401 0.61 -50.22 17.08
N LYS A 402 0.30 -51.51 16.87
CA LYS A 402 1.14 -52.37 16.04
C LYS A 402 0.94 -52.09 14.54
N PRO A 403 1.90 -52.43 13.69
CA PRO A 403 1.75 -52.36 12.25
C PRO A 403 0.48 -53.01 11.74
N GLY A 404 -0.29 -52.28 10.90
CA GLY A 404 -1.54 -52.77 10.32
C GLY A 404 -2.72 -52.91 11.30
N GLN A 405 -2.55 -52.52 12.56
CA GLN A 405 -3.62 -52.58 13.57
C GLN A 405 -4.59 -51.40 13.37
N THR A 406 -5.88 -51.67 13.43
CA THR A 406 -6.94 -50.68 13.53
C THR A 406 -7.39 -50.56 14.99
N ILE A 407 -7.38 -49.35 15.54
CA ILE A 407 -7.89 -49.07 16.88
C ILE A 407 -9.03 -48.07 16.84
N ALA A 408 -9.95 -48.15 17.80
CA ALA A 408 -11.03 -47.20 17.99
C ALA A 408 -10.84 -46.48 19.32
N LEU A 409 -10.76 -45.16 19.29
CA LEU A 409 -10.75 -44.32 20.48
C LEU A 409 -12.20 -44.02 20.90
N VAL A 410 -12.62 -44.51 22.06
CA VAL A 410 -13.97 -44.35 22.61
C VAL A 410 -13.90 -43.59 23.95
N GLY A 411 -14.92 -42.79 24.22
CA GLY A 411 -15.01 -42.03 25.47
C GLY A 411 -15.94 -40.80 25.32
N PRO A 412 -16.18 -40.06 26.42
CA PRO A 412 -17.07 -38.92 26.42
C PRO A 412 -16.56 -37.79 25.51
N SER A 413 -17.44 -36.84 25.15
CA SER A 413 -17.04 -35.64 24.47
C SER A 413 -16.07 -34.87 25.35
N GLY A 414 -14.99 -34.25 24.78
CA GLY A 414 -13.95 -33.60 25.54
C GLY A 414 -12.85 -34.50 26.11
N GLY A 415 -12.96 -35.84 25.96
CA GLY A 415 -11.95 -36.80 26.48
C GLY A 415 -10.66 -36.93 25.68
N GLY A 416 -10.24 -35.93 24.94
CA GLY A 416 -8.93 -35.86 24.23
C GLY A 416 -8.77 -36.74 22.99
N LYS A 417 -9.82 -37.43 22.52
CA LYS A 417 -9.74 -38.40 21.39
C LYS A 417 -9.21 -37.76 20.09
N SER A 418 -9.80 -36.62 19.69
CA SER A 418 -9.38 -35.91 18.49
C SER A 418 -7.99 -35.32 18.66
N THR A 419 -7.67 -34.83 19.87
CA THR A 419 -6.33 -34.30 20.23
C THR A 419 -5.30 -35.41 20.10
N THR A 420 -5.56 -36.63 20.60
CA THR A 420 -4.66 -37.77 20.45
C THR A 420 -4.31 -38.05 18.99
N CYS A 421 -5.30 -38.06 18.10
CA CYS A 421 -5.06 -38.24 16.66
C CYS A 421 -4.26 -37.08 16.06
N SER A 422 -4.52 -35.83 16.50
CA SER A 422 -3.86 -34.63 15.97
C SER A 422 -2.41 -34.48 16.43
N LEU A 423 -2.03 -35.13 17.53
CA LEU A 423 -0.63 -35.13 17.99
C LEU A 423 0.30 -35.92 17.06
N LEU A 424 -0.18 -36.95 16.36
CA LEU A 424 0.64 -37.78 15.48
C LEU A 424 1.31 -36.97 14.35
N PRO A 425 0.59 -36.15 13.57
CA PRO A 425 1.20 -35.26 12.58
C PRO A 425 1.77 -33.96 13.18
N ARG A 426 1.96 -33.88 14.50
CA ARG A 426 2.37 -32.63 15.21
C ARG A 426 1.47 -31.42 14.92
N SER A 427 0.17 -31.66 14.70
CA SER A 427 -0.77 -30.58 14.44
C SER A 427 -0.92 -29.57 15.59
N PRO A 428 -0.95 -29.96 16.89
CA PRO A 428 -0.85 -29.03 18.00
C PRO A 428 0.61 -28.65 18.30
N THR A 429 0.88 -27.40 18.64
CA THR A 429 2.20 -26.79 18.69
C THR A 429 3.04 -27.07 19.93
N THR A 430 2.50 -27.69 20.96
CA THR A 430 3.24 -27.96 22.21
C THR A 430 3.01 -29.37 22.68
N VAL A 431 4.01 -30.23 22.45
CA VAL A 431 4.18 -31.52 23.14
C VAL A 431 5.41 -31.40 23.95
N SER A 432 5.30 -31.38 25.28
CA SER A 432 6.41 -31.48 26.21
C SER A 432 6.82 -32.92 26.44
#